data_64fbb4aa30ecda81b77081f76ea1fe73
#
_entry.id   64fbb4aa30ecda81b77081f76ea1fe73
#
_cell.length_a   1.000
_cell.length_b   1.000
_cell.length_c   1.000
_cell.angle_alpha   90.00
_cell.angle_beta   90.00
_cell.angle_gamma   90.00
#
_symmetry.space_group_name_H-M   'P 1'
#
loop_
_entity.id
_entity.type
_entity.pdbx_description
1 polymer ?
#
loop_
_entity_poly.entity_id
_entity_poly.type
_entity_poly.pdbx_seq_one_letter_code
_entity_poly.pdbx_strand_id
1 'polypeptide(L)'
;VRLLTTVTALRCYLQKVARENQDLINSQGLVFGDQTNWFKTAVGLVPTMGNLHPGHLSLIERARRENLTVIVSIFVNPLQFAPHEDYHRYPRTWEQDCQLCEQAGVDAIFAPTPEIMGVVNTSSETQMVQVTPPSAMISGLCGRSRPGHFQGVATIVTKLFNLVQPDRAYFGQKDGQQLAIIKRLVADLNMLVEVIACPIMRDASGLALSSRNQYLTVGEREQAVVLSQGLKQAETLFRAGGVRNSIELIASARQKISIVDDVFLEYIELVEPNTLIPLAKIQEEGMLAIAARLGSTRLIDNTILRDRQPIIAIDGPAGAGKSTVARQVAEQLGLVYLDTGSMYRAMTWLVLKADISIDDECAIAQLANESTIKLTHSLNRDHPVKVWINDYDVTQEIRSLEVTSKVSAISAQSAVRRALVIQQQNWGKHGGLVAEGRDIGTHVFPNAEIKIFLTASVGERARRRQQDFKKQGQPEVSLEQLERDIAERDWKDSHRQ
;
A
#
# COMPACT_ATOMS: atom_id res chain seq x y z
N VAL A 1 4.29 -12.54 -21.73
CA VAL A 1 3.53 -13.08 -20.60
C VAL A 1 3.52 -14.60 -20.63
N ARG A 2 3.77 -15.24 -19.48
CA ARG A 2 3.72 -16.70 -19.34
C ARG A 2 2.37 -17.13 -18.78
N LEU A 3 1.70 -18.05 -19.48
CA LEU A 3 0.44 -18.63 -18.97
C LEU A 3 0.73 -19.86 -18.11
N LEU A 4 0.18 -19.87 -16.90
CA LEU A 4 0.30 -20.94 -15.90
C LEU A 4 -1.11 -21.37 -15.47
N THR A 5 -1.46 -22.62 -15.72
CA THR A 5 -2.82 -23.14 -15.40
C THR A 5 -2.82 -24.16 -14.27
N THR A 6 -1.65 -24.66 -13.86
CA THR A 6 -1.52 -25.65 -12.80
C THR A 6 -0.65 -25.14 -11.64
N VAL A 7 -0.88 -25.67 -10.44
CA VAL A 7 -0.05 -25.36 -9.26
C VAL A 7 1.40 -25.76 -9.46
N THR A 8 1.64 -26.91 -10.13
CA THR A 8 3.00 -27.39 -10.42
C THR A 8 3.74 -26.43 -11.34
N ALA A 9 3.08 -25.95 -12.42
CA ALA A 9 3.68 -24.99 -13.34
C ALA A 9 3.99 -23.65 -12.65
N LEU A 10 3.07 -23.16 -11.80
CA LEU A 10 3.28 -21.95 -11.02
C LEU A 10 4.50 -22.10 -10.09
N ARG A 11 4.58 -23.16 -9.32
CA ARG A 11 5.71 -23.41 -8.40
C ARG A 11 7.04 -23.55 -9.15
N CYS A 12 7.06 -24.26 -10.26
CA CYS A 12 8.24 -24.38 -11.12
C CYS A 12 8.68 -23.01 -11.63
N TYR A 13 7.75 -22.18 -12.08
CA TYR A 13 8.02 -20.81 -12.54
C TYR A 13 8.61 -19.95 -11.42
N LEU A 14 8.00 -19.95 -10.23
CA LEU A 14 8.50 -19.18 -9.08
C LEU A 14 9.90 -19.63 -8.64
N GLN A 15 10.16 -20.95 -8.63
CA GLN A 15 11.50 -21.48 -8.33
C GLN A 15 12.53 -21.04 -9.39
N LYS A 16 12.15 -21.00 -10.66
CA LYS A 16 13.00 -20.47 -11.74
C LYS A 16 13.31 -19.00 -11.51
N VAL A 17 12.29 -18.18 -11.28
CA VAL A 17 12.44 -16.74 -10.99
C VAL A 17 13.37 -16.51 -9.79
N ALA A 18 13.18 -17.27 -8.71
CA ALA A 18 14.03 -17.17 -7.53
C ALA A 18 15.51 -17.50 -7.84
N ARG A 19 15.77 -18.52 -8.68
CA ARG A 19 17.15 -18.88 -9.11
C ARG A 19 17.75 -17.82 -10.02
N GLU A 20 17.02 -17.36 -11.02
CA GLU A 20 17.48 -16.32 -11.96
C GLU A 20 17.84 -15.02 -11.20
N ASN A 21 17.04 -14.65 -10.23
CA ASN A 21 17.33 -13.53 -9.37
C ASN A 21 18.58 -13.78 -8.51
N GLN A 22 18.76 -14.99 -7.98
CA GLN A 22 19.97 -15.36 -7.22
C GLN A 22 21.22 -15.37 -8.10
N ASP A 23 21.11 -15.86 -9.32
CA ASP A 23 22.23 -15.88 -10.29
C ASP A 23 22.61 -14.46 -10.74
N LEU A 24 21.65 -13.58 -10.90
CA LEU A 24 21.91 -12.16 -11.16
C LEU A 24 22.65 -11.50 -9.99
N ILE A 25 22.29 -11.83 -8.76
CA ILE A 25 22.98 -11.38 -7.56
C ILE A 25 24.43 -11.87 -7.56
N ASN A 26 24.64 -13.16 -7.82
CA ASN A 26 25.96 -13.80 -7.80
C ASN A 26 26.86 -13.36 -8.95
N SER A 27 26.34 -13.22 -10.17
CA SER A 27 27.12 -12.92 -11.38
C SER A 27 27.60 -11.47 -11.45
N GLN A 28 26.93 -10.56 -10.76
CA GLN A 28 27.32 -9.15 -10.69
C GLN A 28 28.35 -8.88 -9.57
N GLY A 29 28.90 -9.91 -8.94
CA GLY A 29 29.87 -9.77 -7.83
C GLY A 29 29.27 -9.09 -6.60
N LEU A 30 27.96 -9.12 -6.48
CA LEU A 30 27.24 -8.57 -5.35
C LEU A 30 27.37 -9.54 -4.18
N VAL A 31 28.42 -9.36 -3.42
CA VAL A 31 28.60 -9.98 -2.10
C VAL A 31 27.35 -9.66 -1.26
N PHE A 32 26.95 -10.56 -0.40
CA PHE A 32 25.92 -10.36 0.63
C PHE A 32 26.27 -9.14 1.52
N GLY A 33 26.12 -7.97 1.06
CA GLY A 33 26.49 -6.68 1.65
C GLY A 33 26.13 -5.53 0.73
N ASP A 34 25.92 -5.78 -0.55
CA ASP A 34 25.48 -4.76 -1.49
C ASP A 34 23.96 -4.82 -1.61
N GLN A 35 23.30 -4.09 -0.75
CA GLN A 35 21.91 -4.13 -0.31
C GLN A 35 20.90 -3.57 -1.33
N THR A 36 21.29 -3.41 -2.57
CA THR A 36 20.44 -2.92 -3.65
C THR A 36 19.52 -3.99 -4.27
N ASN A 37 19.74 -5.27 -3.95
CA ASN A 37 19.07 -6.38 -4.63
C ASN A 37 17.91 -7.04 -3.86
N TRP A 38 17.70 -6.72 -2.58
CA TRP A 38 16.57 -7.27 -1.81
C TRP A 38 15.20 -6.87 -2.37
N PHE A 39 15.10 -5.74 -3.05
CA PHE A 39 13.87 -5.31 -3.72
C PHE A 39 13.69 -5.94 -5.12
N LYS A 40 14.76 -6.46 -5.70
CA LYS A 40 14.72 -7.05 -7.05
C LYS A 40 14.21 -8.48 -7.11
N THR A 41 13.92 -9.13 -6.00
CA THR A 41 13.30 -10.46 -5.94
C THR A 41 11.81 -10.41 -5.61
N ALA A 42 11.28 -9.24 -5.29
CA ALA A 42 9.91 -9.08 -4.86
C ALA A 42 8.90 -9.51 -5.94
N VAL A 43 8.03 -10.41 -5.54
CA VAL A 43 6.91 -10.89 -6.35
C VAL A 43 5.67 -10.08 -5.99
N GLY A 44 5.12 -9.36 -6.95
CA GLY A 44 3.83 -8.69 -6.84
C GLY A 44 2.69 -9.57 -7.37
N LEU A 45 1.61 -9.69 -6.61
CA LEU A 45 0.40 -10.41 -7.02
C LEU A 45 -0.76 -9.43 -7.19
N VAL A 46 -1.46 -9.53 -8.33
CA VAL A 46 -2.72 -8.83 -8.58
C VAL A 46 -3.83 -9.86 -8.74
N PRO A 47 -4.62 -10.15 -7.69
CA PRO A 47 -5.74 -11.10 -7.79
C PRO A 47 -6.91 -10.48 -8.55
N THR A 48 -7.38 -11.16 -9.60
CA THR A 48 -8.53 -10.74 -10.39
C THR A 48 -9.46 -11.91 -10.73
N MET A 49 -10.65 -11.59 -11.18
CA MET A 49 -11.57 -12.55 -11.79
C MET A 49 -11.61 -12.45 -13.32
N GLY A 50 -10.69 -11.73 -13.93
CA GLY A 50 -10.70 -11.42 -15.36
C GLY A 50 -11.62 -10.27 -15.72
N ASN A 51 -11.91 -10.10 -17.01
CA ASN A 51 -12.60 -8.96 -17.60
C ASN A 51 -11.91 -7.65 -17.18
N LEU A 52 -10.63 -7.56 -17.51
CA LEU A 52 -9.77 -6.48 -17.07
C LEU A 52 -10.23 -5.15 -17.67
N HIS A 53 -10.19 -4.12 -16.85
CA HIS A 53 -10.56 -2.75 -17.20
C HIS A 53 -9.52 -1.78 -16.62
N PRO A 54 -9.54 -0.47 -16.95
CA PRO A 54 -8.53 0.49 -16.47
C PRO A 54 -8.32 0.49 -14.95
N GLY A 55 -9.33 0.15 -14.16
CA GLY A 55 -9.19 -0.05 -12.73
C GLY A 55 -8.25 -1.20 -12.36
N HIS A 56 -8.32 -2.35 -13.06
CA HIS A 56 -7.38 -3.46 -12.87
C HIS A 56 -5.98 -3.10 -13.41
N LEU A 57 -5.92 -2.40 -14.55
CA LEU A 57 -4.64 -1.97 -15.14
C LEU A 57 -3.88 -1.05 -14.20
N SER A 58 -4.55 -0.15 -13.47
CA SER A 58 -3.90 0.72 -12.49
C SER A 58 -3.25 -0.06 -11.33
N LEU A 59 -3.81 -1.21 -10.94
CA LEU A 59 -3.21 -2.12 -9.97
C LEU A 59 -1.96 -2.80 -10.56
N ILE A 60 -2.06 -3.28 -11.78
CA ILE A 60 -0.98 -3.98 -12.50
C ILE A 60 0.19 -3.01 -12.75
N GLU A 61 -0.08 -1.80 -13.22
CA GLU A 61 0.93 -0.76 -13.42
C GLU A 61 1.64 -0.38 -12.12
N ARG A 62 0.90 -0.30 -11.03
CA ARG A 62 1.49 -0.08 -9.71
C ARG A 62 2.34 -1.26 -9.29
N ALA A 63 1.83 -2.49 -9.44
CA ALA A 63 2.60 -3.70 -9.16
C ALA A 63 3.90 -3.76 -9.98
N ARG A 64 3.84 -3.40 -11.28
CA ARG A 64 5.01 -3.38 -12.16
C ARG A 64 6.08 -2.37 -11.74
N ARG A 65 5.66 -1.21 -11.26
CA ARG A 65 6.59 -0.20 -10.74
C ARG A 65 7.27 -0.62 -9.45
N GLU A 66 6.57 -1.38 -8.61
CA GLU A 66 7.00 -1.72 -7.25
C GLU A 66 7.63 -3.13 -7.12
N ASN A 67 7.59 -3.96 -8.18
CA ASN A 67 8.10 -5.33 -8.13
C ASN A 67 8.86 -5.70 -9.41
N LEU A 68 9.78 -6.66 -9.30
CA LEU A 68 10.50 -7.22 -10.45
C LEU A 68 9.67 -8.25 -11.20
N THR A 69 8.91 -9.05 -10.48
CA THR A 69 8.04 -10.07 -11.04
C THR A 69 6.61 -9.76 -10.68
N VAL A 70 5.75 -9.63 -11.68
CA VAL A 70 4.33 -9.39 -11.50
C VAL A 70 3.54 -10.59 -11.97
N ILE A 71 2.74 -11.14 -11.08
CA ILE A 71 1.81 -12.23 -11.37
C ILE A 71 0.38 -11.68 -11.26
N VAL A 72 -0.40 -11.88 -12.30
CA VAL A 72 -1.84 -11.63 -12.28
C VAL A 72 -2.55 -12.96 -12.16
N SER A 73 -3.41 -13.13 -11.15
CA SER A 73 -4.31 -14.29 -11.17
C SER A 73 -5.62 -13.92 -11.86
N ILE A 74 -6.10 -14.83 -12.72
CA ILE A 74 -7.42 -14.72 -13.36
C ILE A 74 -8.22 -15.95 -12.95
N PHE A 75 -9.08 -15.79 -11.93
CA PHE A 75 -9.88 -16.89 -11.40
C PHE A 75 -11.26 -16.41 -10.96
N VAL A 76 -12.30 -16.80 -11.70
CA VAL A 76 -13.69 -16.56 -11.31
C VAL A 76 -14.03 -17.50 -10.17
N ASN A 77 -13.97 -17.01 -8.94
CA ASN A 77 -14.13 -17.80 -7.72
C ASN A 77 -15.59 -18.20 -7.45
N PRO A 78 -15.97 -19.48 -7.60
CA PRO A 78 -17.37 -19.89 -7.39
C PRO A 78 -17.83 -19.68 -5.94
N LEU A 79 -16.93 -19.77 -4.95
CA LEU A 79 -17.26 -19.70 -3.52
C LEU A 79 -17.80 -18.34 -3.08
N GLN A 80 -17.52 -17.29 -3.84
CA GLN A 80 -17.97 -15.95 -3.48
C GLN A 80 -19.30 -15.54 -4.12
N PHE A 81 -19.93 -16.42 -4.90
CA PHE A 81 -21.21 -16.18 -5.54
C PHE A 81 -22.32 -16.97 -4.86
N ALA A 82 -23.39 -16.28 -4.49
CA ALA A 82 -24.63 -16.95 -4.08
C ALA A 82 -25.32 -17.61 -5.30
N PRO A 83 -26.17 -18.62 -5.10
CA PRO A 83 -26.82 -19.35 -6.20
C PRO A 83 -27.59 -18.47 -7.21
N HIS A 84 -28.06 -17.32 -6.77
CA HIS A 84 -28.82 -16.38 -7.59
C HIS A 84 -27.98 -15.21 -8.15
N GLU A 85 -26.67 -15.21 -7.89
CA GLU A 85 -25.76 -14.18 -8.39
C GLU A 85 -25.24 -14.50 -9.80
N ASP A 86 -24.46 -13.58 -10.36
CA ASP A 86 -24.06 -13.53 -11.77
C ASP A 86 -22.88 -14.47 -12.15
N TYR A 87 -22.60 -15.52 -11.39
CA TYR A 87 -21.47 -16.43 -11.63
C TYR A 87 -21.42 -16.98 -13.07
N HIS A 88 -22.55 -17.45 -13.59
CA HIS A 88 -22.64 -18.02 -14.95
C HIS A 88 -22.60 -16.93 -16.04
N ARG A 89 -23.01 -15.72 -15.73
CA ARG A 89 -22.99 -14.58 -16.64
C ARG A 89 -21.76 -13.71 -16.47
N TYR A 90 -20.90 -14.01 -15.47
CA TYR A 90 -19.71 -13.20 -15.21
C TYR A 90 -18.82 -13.21 -16.47
N PRO A 91 -18.39 -12.02 -16.94
CA PRO A 91 -17.69 -11.89 -18.21
C PRO A 91 -16.36 -12.63 -18.21
N ARG A 92 -16.08 -13.32 -19.30
CA ARG A 92 -14.84 -14.07 -19.52
C ARG A 92 -14.25 -13.61 -20.86
N THR A 93 -13.31 -12.67 -20.79
CA THR A 93 -12.68 -12.02 -21.93
C THR A 93 -11.20 -12.44 -22.05
N TRP A 94 -10.99 -13.75 -22.10
CA TRP A 94 -9.68 -14.38 -21.94
C TRP A 94 -8.59 -13.79 -22.84
N GLU A 95 -8.84 -13.72 -24.15
CA GLU A 95 -7.87 -13.22 -25.13
C GLU A 95 -7.53 -11.75 -24.88
N GLN A 96 -8.55 -10.94 -24.58
CA GLN A 96 -8.37 -9.52 -24.25
C GLN A 96 -7.60 -9.34 -22.94
N ASP A 97 -7.91 -10.14 -21.92
CA ASP A 97 -7.22 -10.09 -20.62
C ASP A 97 -5.74 -10.44 -20.77
N CYS A 98 -5.40 -11.45 -21.59
CA CYS A 98 -4.02 -11.81 -21.90
C CYS A 98 -3.27 -10.67 -22.60
N GLN A 99 -3.89 -10.05 -23.61
CA GLN A 99 -3.30 -8.91 -24.34
C GLN A 99 -3.05 -7.71 -23.41
N LEU A 100 -4.01 -7.37 -22.56
CA LEU A 100 -3.88 -6.28 -21.58
C LEU A 100 -2.77 -6.56 -20.57
N CYS A 101 -2.66 -7.79 -20.07
CA CYS A 101 -1.57 -8.19 -19.19
C CYS A 101 -0.20 -8.08 -19.87
N GLU A 102 -0.09 -8.49 -21.15
CA GLU A 102 1.14 -8.38 -21.92
C GLU A 102 1.56 -6.93 -22.11
N GLN A 103 0.63 -6.07 -22.53
CA GLN A 103 0.88 -4.64 -22.70
C GLN A 103 1.28 -3.93 -21.40
N ALA A 104 0.72 -4.38 -20.26
CA ALA A 104 1.05 -3.85 -18.94
C ALA A 104 2.34 -4.44 -18.35
N GLY A 105 3.06 -5.29 -19.06
CA GLY A 105 4.34 -5.87 -18.62
C GLY A 105 4.22 -6.92 -17.53
N VAL A 106 3.11 -7.68 -17.49
CA VAL A 106 2.93 -8.81 -16.57
C VAL A 106 3.87 -9.95 -16.96
N ASP A 107 4.56 -10.55 -16.00
CA ASP A 107 5.50 -11.66 -16.28
C ASP A 107 4.76 -12.99 -16.42
N ALA A 108 3.77 -13.26 -15.58
CA ALA A 108 2.97 -14.48 -15.66
C ALA A 108 1.49 -14.25 -15.28
N ILE A 109 0.62 -14.98 -15.98
CA ILE A 109 -0.80 -15.09 -15.65
C ILE A 109 -1.03 -16.46 -15.02
N PHE A 110 -1.57 -16.50 -13.81
CA PHE A 110 -2.02 -17.73 -13.17
C PHE A 110 -3.54 -17.85 -13.35
N ALA A 111 -3.96 -18.79 -14.18
CA ALA A 111 -5.36 -19.01 -14.52
C ALA A 111 -5.77 -20.47 -14.25
N PRO A 112 -5.93 -20.85 -12.97
CA PRO A 112 -6.34 -22.21 -12.60
C PRO A 112 -7.83 -22.44 -12.85
N THR A 113 -8.21 -23.69 -13.04
CA THR A 113 -9.64 -24.10 -13.01
C THR A 113 -10.14 -24.25 -11.57
N PRO A 114 -11.47 -24.31 -11.36
CA PRO A 114 -12.03 -24.58 -10.03
C PRO A 114 -11.50 -25.88 -9.40
N GLU A 115 -11.33 -26.95 -10.20
CA GLU A 115 -10.81 -28.24 -9.74
C GLU A 115 -9.36 -28.10 -9.24
N ILE A 116 -8.52 -27.35 -9.95
CA ILE A 116 -7.13 -27.09 -9.54
C ILE A 116 -7.08 -26.26 -8.25
N MET A 117 -8.05 -25.38 -8.07
CA MET A 117 -8.22 -24.64 -6.81
C MET A 117 -8.92 -25.48 -5.74
N GLY A 118 -9.25 -26.76 -6.01
CA GLY A 118 -9.93 -27.65 -5.08
C GLY A 118 -11.38 -27.24 -4.78
N VAL A 119 -11.97 -26.41 -5.64
CA VAL A 119 -13.38 -26.02 -5.54
C VAL A 119 -14.19 -27.00 -6.39
N VAL A 120 -14.57 -28.12 -5.79
CA VAL A 120 -15.40 -29.13 -6.46
C VAL A 120 -16.85 -28.91 -6.04
N ASN A 121 -17.72 -28.62 -7.00
CA ASN A 121 -19.16 -28.59 -6.79
C ASN A 121 -19.69 -30.01 -6.68
N THR A 122 -19.58 -30.64 -5.51
CA THR A 122 -20.39 -31.78 -5.19
C THR A 122 -21.63 -31.31 -4.42
N SER A 123 -22.74 -31.79 -4.85
CA SER A 123 -24.11 -31.40 -4.52
C SER A 123 -24.49 -31.45 -3.03
N SER A 124 -23.83 -30.77 -2.12
CA SER A 124 -24.35 -30.33 -0.82
C SER A 124 -23.34 -29.81 0.21
N GLU A 125 -22.03 -30.15 0.14
CA GLU A 125 -21.06 -29.61 1.10
C GLU A 125 -19.71 -29.35 0.44
N THR A 126 -19.14 -28.16 0.70
CA THR A 126 -17.79 -27.82 0.25
C THR A 126 -16.79 -28.65 1.06
N GLN A 127 -16.19 -29.68 0.46
CA GLN A 127 -15.22 -30.57 1.13
C GLN A 127 -13.82 -29.95 1.27
N MET A 128 -13.70 -28.64 1.38
CA MET A 128 -12.41 -27.98 1.54
C MET A 128 -12.36 -27.18 2.83
N VAL A 129 -11.14 -27.04 3.39
CA VAL A 129 -10.90 -26.13 4.50
C VAL A 129 -11.22 -24.71 4.06
N GLN A 130 -12.00 -24.00 4.84
CA GLN A 130 -12.42 -22.63 4.58
C GLN A 130 -11.83 -21.68 5.63
N VAL A 131 -11.54 -20.47 5.20
CA VAL A 131 -11.09 -19.39 6.07
C VAL A 131 -12.25 -18.43 6.29
N THR A 132 -12.69 -18.33 7.55
CA THR A 132 -13.84 -17.50 7.93
C THR A 132 -13.34 -16.22 8.59
N PRO A 133 -13.62 -15.04 8.00
CA PRO A 133 -13.30 -13.76 8.65
C PRO A 133 -14.10 -13.56 9.95
N PRO A 134 -13.66 -12.65 10.85
CA PRO A 134 -14.43 -12.35 12.07
C PRO A 134 -15.86 -11.95 11.75
N SER A 135 -16.83 -12.49 12.53
CA SER A 135 -18.26 -12.27 12.30
C SER A 135 -18.64 -10.78 12.26
N ALA A 136 -18.01 -9.96 13.10
CA ALA A 136 -18.22 -8.52 13.10
C ALA A 136 -17.88 -7.84 11.76
N MET A 137 -16.91 -8.38 11.01
CA MET A 137 -16.50 -7.83 9.70
C MET A 137 -17.39 -8.27 8.54
N ILE A 138 -18.20 -9.30 8.72
CA ILE A 138 -19.06 -9.87 7.67
C ILE A 138 -20.55 -9.72 7.94
N SER A 139 -20.97 -9.19 9.10
CA SER A 139 -22.38 -9.00 9.48
C SER A 139 -22.99 -7.71 8.94
N GLY A 140 -22.17 -6.74 8.52
CA GLY A 140 -22.59 -5.46 7.93
C GLY A 140 -22.28 -5.33 6.44
N LEU A 141 -22.65 -4.21 5.87
CA LEU A 141 -22.32 -3.85 4.48
C LEU A 141 -22.71 -4.96 3.46
N CYS A 142 -21.78 -5.29 2.54
CA CYS A 142 -21.96 -6.38 1.57
C CYS A 142 -22.12 -7.77 2.25
N GLY A 143 -21.48 -7.98 3.42
CA GLY A 143 -21.55 -9.27 4.10
C GLY A 143 -22.97 -9.62 4.56
N ARG A 144 -23.77 -8.62 4.96
CA ARG A 144 -25.18 -8.80 5.32
C ARG A 144 -26.02 -9.22 4.12
N SER A 145 -25.81 -8.62 2.96
CA SER A 145 -26.60 -8.91 1.74
C SER A 145 -26.07 -10.11 0.95
N ARG A 146 -24.86 -10.59 1.24
CA ARG A 146 -24.19 -11.68 0.52
C ARG A 146 -23.59 -12.71 1.50
N PRO A 147 -24.42 -13.49 2.20
CA PRO A 147 -23.90 -14.51 3.14
C PRO A 147 -22.92 -15.47 2.45
N GLY A 148 -21.79 -15.78 3.12
CA GLY A 148 -20.75 -16.66 2.59
C GLY A 148 -19.76 -16.00 1.62
N HIS A 149 -20.07 -14.85 1.04
CA HIS A 149 -19.23 -14.17 0.07
C HIS A 149 -17.79 -13.96 0.56
N PHE A 150 -17.63 -13.36 1.73
CA PHE A 150 -16.28 -13.05 2.26
C PHE A 150 -15.53 -14.26 2.79
N GLN A 151 -16.25 -15.31 3.18
CA GLN A 151 -15.63 -16.61 3.47
C GLN A 151 -15.02 -17.21 2.19
N GLY A 152 -15.76 -17.15 1.08
CA GLY A 152 -15.25 -17.56 -0.23
C GLY A 152 -14.05 -16.73 -0.69
N VAL A 153 -14.09 -15.40 -0.52
CA VAL A 153 -12.97 -14.50 -0.83
C VAL A 153 -11.75 -14.82 0.03
N ALA A 154 -11.90 -14.87 1.37
CA ALA A 154 -10.81 -15.13 2.30
C ALA A 154 -10.13 -16.47 2.01
N THR A 155 -10.93 -17.53 1.74
CA THR A 155 -10.43 -18.85 1.41
C THR A 155 -9.56 -18.85 0.15
N ILE A 156 -10.03 -18.26 -0.93
CA ILE A 156 -9.29 -18.25 -2.21
C ILE A 156 -8.09 -17.31 -2.16
N VAL A 157 -8.18 -16.14 -1.52
CA VAL A 157 -7.04 -15.25 -1.36
C VAL A 157 -5.96 -15.91 -0.51
N THR A 158 -6.32 -16.61 0.58
CA THR A 158 -5.37 -17.40 1.37
C THR A 158 -4.66 -18.45 0.52
N LYS A 159 -5.39 -19.17 -0.34
CA LYS A 159 -4.79 -20.14 -1.27
C LYS A 159 -3.83 -19.47 -2.23
N LEU A 160 -4.22 -18.35 -2.84
CA LEU A 160 -3.36 -17.60 -3.75
C LEU A 160 -2.07 -17.14 -3.05
N PHE A 161 -2.16 -16.62 -1.83
CA PHE A 161 -0.98 -16.21 -1.06
C PHE A 161 -0.06 -17.39 -0.75
N ASN A 162 -0.60 -18.54 -0.37
CA ASN A 162 0.20 -19.73 -0.13
C ASN A 162 0.81 -20.34 -1.41
N LEU A 163 0.16 -20.19 -2.57
CA LEU A 163 0.65 -20.72 -3.84
C LEU A 163 1.71 -19.82 -4.47
N VAL A 164 1.48 -18.51 -4.47
CA VAL A 164 2.34 -17.51 -5.11
C VAL A 164 3.44 -17.04 -4.16
N GLN A 165 3.17 -17.00 -2.87
CA GLN A 165 4.07 -16.44 -1.83
C GLN A 165 4.57 -15.03 -2.22
N PRO A 166 3.65 -14.09 -2.52
CA PRO A 166 4.03 -12.77 -2.96
C PRO A 166 4.57 -11.93 -1.80
N ASP A 167 5.51 -11.03 -2.08
CA ASP A 167 5.92 -10.00 -1.12
C ASP A 167 4.84 -8.92 -1.00
N ARG A 168 4.16 -8.60 -2.11
CA ARG A 168 3.09 -7.60 -2.17
C ARG A 168 1.88 -8.11 -2.94
N ALA A 169 0.69 -7.76 -2.44
CA ALA A 169 -0.56 -8.05 -3.13
C ALA A 169 -1.43 -6.80 -3.24
N TYR A 170 -1.96 -6.52 -4.44
CA TYR A 170 -2.60 -5.28 -4.81
C TYR A 170 -4.11 -5.43 -4.89
N PHE A 171 -4.85 -4.59 -4.15
CA PHE A 171 -6.31 -4.62 -4.08
C PHE A 171 -6.90 -3.22 -4.23
N GLY A 172 -8.01 -3.11 -4.94
CA GLY A 172 -8.71 -1.84 -5.12
C GLY A 172 -9.49 -1.41 -3.87
N GLN A 173 -9.38 -0.13 -3.50
CA GLN A 173 -10.16 0.47 -2.40
C GLN A 173 -11.66 0.51 -2.66
N LYS A 174 -12.10 0.34 -3.92
CA LYS A 174 -13.51 0.26 -4.27
C LYS A 174 -14.23 -0.85 -3.50
N ASP A 175 -13.60 -1.97 -3.32
CA ASP A 175 -14.09 -3.09 -2.52
C ASP A 175 -13.57 -2.96 -1.07
N GLY A 176 -13.90 -1.83 -0.40
CA GLY A 176 -13.33 -1.42 0.89
C GLY A 176 -13.51 -2.47 2.01
N GLN A 177 -14.68 -3.12 2.08
CA GLN A 177 -14.90 -4.21 3.03
C GLN A 177 -13.99 -5.41 2.74
N GLN A 178 -13.83 -5.80 1.48
CA GLN A 178 -12.92 -6.86 1.07
C GLN A 178 -11.48 -6.53 1.46
N LEU A 179 -11.03 -5.31 1.18
CA LEU A 179 -9.68 -4.84 1.51
C LEU A 179 -9.41 -4.90 3.02
N ALA A 180 -10.36 -4.46 3.86
CA ALA A 180 -10.24 -4.54 5.32
C ALA A 180 -10.14 -5.98 5.81
N ILE A 181 -10.97 -6.88 5.26
CA ILE A 181 -10.96 -8.31 5.59
C ILE A 181 -9.63 -8.95 5.19
N ILE A 182 -9.09 -8.65 4.01
CA ILE A 182 -7.81 -9.21 3.56
C ILE A 182 -6.64 -8.70 4.42
N LYS A 183 -6.63 -7.43 4.80
CA LYS A 183 -5.63 -6.91 5.74
C LYS A 183 -5.70 -7.62 7.09
N ARG A 184 -6.91 -7.82 7.59
CA ARG A 184 -7.14 -8.56 8.84
C ARG A 184 -6.68 -10.01 8.73
N LEU A 185 -6.99 -10.69 7.63
CA LEU A 185 -6.55 -12.05 7.32
C LEU A 185 -5.01 -12.18 7.38
N VAL A 186 -4.30 -11.26 6.71
CA VAL A 186 -2.83 -11.24 6.69
C VAL A 186 -2.26 -11.06 8.09
N ALA A 187 -2.84 -10.14 8.87
CA ALA A 187 -2.41 -9.88 10.24
C ALA A 187 -2.65 -11.09 11.16
N ASP A 188 -3.87 -11.65 11.15
CA ASP A 188 -4.26 -12.74 12.06
C ASP A 188 -3.56 -14.06 11.74
N LEU A 189 -3.26 -14.34 10.46
CA LEU A 189 -2.55 -15.55 10.03
C LEU A 189 -1.02 -15.35 9.91
N ASN A 190 -0.50 -14.21 10.34
CA ASN A 190 0.94 -13.87 10.28
C ASN A 190 1.56 -14.12 8.90
N MET A 191 0.82 -13.77 7.82
CA MET A 191 1.32 -13.94 6.46
C MET A 191 2.36 -12.88 6.12
N LEU A 192 3.43 -13.29 5.44
CA LEU A 192 4.53 -12.42 5.03
C LEU A 192 4.23 -11.66 3.73
N VAL A 193 3.02 -11.16 3.58
CA VAL A 193 2.60 -10.38 2.40
C VAL A 193 2.15 -8.99 2.81
N GLU A 194 2.62 -7.98 2.08
CA GLU A 194 2.14 -6.60 2.24
C GLU A 194 0.91 -6.37 1.37
N VAL A 195 -0.22 -5.98 1.97
CA VAL A 195 -1.47 -5.69 1.24
C VAL A 195 -1.50 -4.22 0.84
N ILE A 196 -1.36 -3.96 -0.44
CA ILE A 196 -1.33 -2.62 -1.03
C ILE A 196 -2.74 -2.20 -1.45
N ALA A 197 -3.22 -1.13 -0.83
CA ALA A 197 -4.47 -0.49 -1.22
C ALA A 197 -4.27 0.43 -2.43
N CYS A 198 -5.03 0.22 -3.50
CA CYS A 198 -4.99 1.06 -4.71
C CYS A 198 -6.23 1.94 -4.79
N PRO A 199 -6.09 3.23 -5.17
CA PRO A 199 -7.20 4.16 -5.23
C PRO A 199 -8.34 3.72 -6.15
N ILE A 200 -9.54 4.21 -5.87
CA ILE A 200 -10.71 3.97 -6.74
C ILE A 200 -10.51 4.71 -8.05
N MET A 201 -10.45 3.96 -9.14
CA MET A 201 -10.44 4.53 -10.48
C MET A 201 -11.87 4.82 -10.93
N ARG A 202 -12.07 6.00 -11.52
CA ARG A 202 -13.37 6.46 -12.03
C ARG A 202 -13.27 6.79 -13.50
N ASP A 203 -14.37 6.66 -14.22
CA ASP A 203 -14.44 7.19 -15.58
C ASP A 203 -14.61 8.72 -15.58
N ALA A 204 -14.66 9.33 -16.78
CA ALA A 204 -14.78 10.77 -16.93
C ALA A 204 -16.08 11.35 -16.33
N SER A 205 -17.13 10.53 -16.17
CA SER A 205 -18.37 10.93 -15.53
C SER A 205 -18.30 10.90 -13.99
N GLY A 206 -17.28 10.23 -13.42
CA GLY A 206 -17.12 10.01 -12.00
C GLY A 206 -17.62 8.65 -11.51
N LEU A 207 -18.15 7.80 -12.38
CA LEU A 207 -18.57 6.45 -12.03
C LEU A 207 -17.37 5.57 -11.70
N ALA A 208 -17.39 4.88 -10.55
CA ALA A 208 -16.35 3.93 -10.17
C ALA A 208 -16.28 2.77 -11.17
N LEU A 209 -15.07 2.46 -11.65
CA LEU A 209 -14.86 1.40 -12.62
C LEU A 209 -15.13 0.02 -12.02
N SER A 210 -15.87 -0.80 -12.75
CA SER A 210 -16.24 -2.16 -12.38
C SER A 210 -16.50 -3.01 -13.61
N SER A 211 -16.14 -4.29 -13.55
CA SER A 211 -16.48 -5.27 -14.59
C SER A 211 -17.99 -5.35 -14.84
N ARG A 212 -18.81 -5.04 -13.82
CA ARG A 212 -20.27 -5.02 -13.94
C ARG A 212 -20.85 -3.80 -14.66
N ASN A 213 -20.05 -2.73 -14.88
CA ASN A 213 -20.52 -1.55 -15.60
C ASN A 213 -20.91 -1.84 -17.05
N GLN A 214 -20.41 -2.94 -17.63
CA GLN A 214 -20.79 -3.38 -18.97
C GLN A 214 -22.24 -3.90 -19.07
N TYR A 215 -22.86 -4.27 -17.96
CA TYR A 215 -24.28 -4.67 -17.92
C TYR A 215 -25.24 -3.46 -17.96
N LEU A 216 -24.72 -2.26 -17.70
CA LEU A 216 -25.53 -1.04 -17.70
C LEU A 216 -25.79 -0.57 -19.12
N THR A 217 -27.02 -0.23 -19.42
CA THR A 217 -27.36 0.56 -20.60
C THR A 217 -26.75 1.96 -20.51
N VAL A 218 -26.75 2.71 -21.60
CA VAL A 218 -26.22 4.09 -21.62
C VAL A 218 -26.94 4.96 -20.57
N GLY A 219 -28.28 4.89 -20.51
CA GLY A 219 -29.06 5.64 -19.53
C GLY A 219 -28.80 5.22 -18.09
N GLU A 220 -28.72 3.91 -17.83
CA GLU A 220 -28.36 3.41 -16.49
C GLU A 220 -26.95 3.83 -16.08
N ARG A 221 -26.02 3.89 -17.03
CA ARG A 221 -24.65 4.33 -16.73
C ARG A 221 -24.61 5.81 -16.33
N GLU A 222 -25.39 6.66 -16.99
CA GLU A 222 -25.54 8.07 -16.62
C GLU A 222 -26.18 8.22 -15.22
N GLN A 223 -27.22 7.43 -14.94
CA GLN A 223 -27.89 7.40 -13.64
C GLN A 223 -26.96 6.90 -12.52
N ALA A 224 -26.12 5.89 -12.77
CA ALA A 224 -25.23 5.29 -11.78
C ALA A 224 -24.21 6.29 -11.17
N VAL A 225 -23.91 7.37 -11.88
CA VAL A 225 -23.01 8.45 -11.41
C VAL A 225 -23.52 9.09 -10.12
N VAL A 226 -24.82 9.03 -9.85
CA VAL A 226 -25.41 9.59 -8.63
C VAL A 226 -24.82 8.99 -7.35
N LEU A 227 -24.31 7.76 -7.38
CA LEU A 227 -23.65 7.14 -6.21
C LEU A 227 -22.40 7.92 -5.81
N SER A 228 -21.53 8.21 -6.76
CA SER A 228 -20.32 9.01 -6.50
C SER A 228 -20.65 10.45 -6.14
N GLN A 229 -21.70 11.01 -6.72
CA GLN A 229 -22.19 12.36 -6.38
C GLN A 229 -22.73 12.42 -4.94
N GLY A 230 -23.45 11.38 -4.50
CA GLY A 230 -23.91 11.26 -3.10
C GLY A 230 -22.77 11.21 -2.11
N LEU A 231 -21.74 10.40 -2.40
CA LEU A 231 -20.51 10.34 -1.57
C LEU A 231 -19.81 11.70 -1.53
N LYS A 232 -19.67 12.37 -2.68
CA LYS A 232 -19.04 13.69 -2.77
C LYS A 232 -19.84 14.77 -2.02
N GLN A 233 -21.16 14.70 -2.02
CA GLN A 233 -22.00 15.62 -1.26
C GLN A 233 -21.77 15.44 0.25
N ALA A 234 -21.75 14.21 0.74
CA ALA A 234 -21.41 13.91 2.15
C ALA A 234 -19.98 14.35 2.50
N GLU A 235 -19.00 14.13 1.63
CA GLU A 235 -17.64 14.60 1.80
C GLU A 235 -17.57 16.15 1.89
N THR A 236 -18.31 16.85 1.05
CA THR A 236 -18.38 18.33 1.10
C THR A 236 -18.98 18.81 2.42
N LEU A 237 -20.06 18.17 2.87
CA LEU A 237 -20.67 18.48 4.16
C LEU A 237 -19.72 18.20 5.34
N PHE A 238 -18.96 17.12 5.25
CA PHE A 238 -17.94 16.78 6.23
C PHE A 238 -16.80 17.82 6.26
N ARG A 239 -16.25 18.20 5.11
CA ARG A 239 -15.11 19.12 5.00
C ARG A 239 -15.48 20.56 5.27
N ALA A 240 -16.51 21.09 4.59
CA ALA A 240 -16.90 22.49 4.66
C ALA A 240 -17.85 22.78 5.83
N GLY A 241 -18.76 21.85 6.13
CA GLY A 241 -19.77 22.00 7.18
C GLY A 241 -19.33 21.53 8.56
N GLY A 242 -18.17 20.87 8.68
CA GLY A 242 -17.68 20.33 9.95
C GLY A 242 -18.54 19.20 10.53
N VAL A 243 -19.46 18.65 9.73
CA VAL A 243 -20.37 17.59 10.17
C VAL A 243 -19.61 16.27 10.33
N ARG A 244 -19.73 15.66 11.51
CA ARG A 244 -19.07 14.40 11.87
C ARG A 244 -20.05 13.28 12.20
N ASN A 245 -21.31 13.60 12.38
CA ASN A 245 -22.39 12.69 12.74
C ASN A 245 -22.77 11.80 11.55
N SER A 246 -22.86 10.48 11.78
CA SER A 246 -23.17 9.51 10.72
C SER A 246 -24.58 9.71 10.10
N ILE A 247 -25.56 10.06 10.94
CA ILE A 247 -26.95 10.24 10.48
C ILE A 247 -27.03 11.36 9.44
N GLU A 248 -26.38 12.50 9.72
CA GLU A 248 -26.39 13.66 8.81
C GLU A 248 -25.61 13.38 7.52
N LEU A 249 -24.44 12.73 7.61
CA LEU A 249 -23.64 12.37 6.45
C LEU A 249 -24.37 11.36 5.54
N ILE A 250 -24.97 10.34 6.16
CA ILE A 250 -25.78 9.33 5.44
C ILE A 250 -27.01 9.98 4.82
N ALA A 251 -27.72 10.87 5.56
CA ALA A 251 -28.89 11.58 5.05
C ALA A 251 -28.53 12.46 3.84
N SER A 252 -27.41 13.17 3.90
CA SER A 252 -26.91 14.00 2.81
C SER A 252 -26.63 13.18 1.54
N ALA A 253 -25.92 12.04 1.68
CA ALA A 253 -25.68 11.15 0.55
C ALA A 253 -26.99 10.56 -0.01
N ARG A 254 -27.88 10.09 0.87
CA ARG A 254 -29.19 9.54 0.51
C ARG A 254 -30.05 10.55 -0.25
N GLN A 255 -30.12 11.78 0.21
CA GLN A 255 -30.87 12.86 -0.44
C GLN A 255 -30.41 13.06 -1.89
N LYS A 256 -29.11 13.01 -2.15
CA LYS A 256 -28.58 13.14 -3.51
C LYS A 256 -28.93 11.94 -4.38
N ILE A 257 -28.85 10.73 -3.82
CA ILE A 257 -29.11 9.50 -4.58
C ILE A 257 -30.59 9.34 -4.89
N SER A 258 -31.50 9.75 -3.98
CA SER A 258 -32.93 9.64 -4.15
C SER A 258 -33.52 10.55 -5.25
N ILE A 259 -32.71 11.37 -5.92
CA ILE A 259 -33.12 12.14 -7.10
C ILE A 259 -33.32 11.22 -8.32
N VAL A 260 -32.73 10.02 -8.31
CA VAL A 260 -32.84 9.03 -9.38
C VAL A 260 -33.70 7.87 -8.89
N ASP A 261 -34.92 7.81 -9.35
CA ASP A 261 -35.96 6.85 -8.89
C ASP A 261 -35.56 5.38 -9.17
N ASP A 262 -34.83 5.13 -10.25
CA ASP A 262 -34.42 3.78 -10.66
C ASP A 262 -33.28 3.20 -9.81
N VAL A 263 -32.68 3.96 -8.88
CA VAL A 263 -31.60 3.52 -8.01
C VAL A 263 -32.13 2.98 -6.69
N PHE A 264 -32.09 1.67 -6.52
CA PHE A 264 -32.51 1.01 -5.28
C PHE A 264 -31.32 0.86 -4.32
N LEU A 265 -31.31 1.68 -3.26
CA LEU A 265 -30.29 1.60 -2.22
C LEU A 265 -30.45 0.33 -1.38
N GLU A 266 -29.41 -0.50 -1.33
CA GLU A 266 -29.31 -1.61 -0.38
C GLU A 266 -28.83 -1.11 0.99
N TYR A 267 -27.79 -0.28 0.99
CA TYR A 267 -27.30 0.38 2.19
C TYR A 267 -26.50 1.66 1.87
N ILE A 268 -26.46 2.56 2.84
CA ILE A 268 -25.43 3.59 3.03
C ILE A 268 -25.02 3.47 4.50
N GLU A 269 -23.77 3.18 4.77
CA GLU A 269 -23.28 2.97 6.11
C GLU A 269 -21.92 3.68 6.32
N LEU A 270 -21.75 4.26 7.50
CA LEU A 270 -20.47 4.82 7.95
C LEU A 270 -19.84 3.86 8.94
N VAL A 271 -18.65 3.38 8.63
CA VAL A 271 -17.92 2.39 9.44
C VAL A 271 -16.47 2.80 9.66
N GLU A 272 -15.82 2.26 10.69
CA GLU A 272 -14.37 2.35 10.85
C GLU A 272 -13.68 1.52 9.75
N PRO A 273 -12.71 2.09 9.00
CA PRO A 273 -12.20 1.47 7.77
C PRO A 273 -11.52 0.11 7.93
N ASN A 274 -10.93 -0.18 9.10
CA ASN A 274 -10.16 -1.40 9.32
C ASN A 274 -10.96 -2.50 10.05
N THR A 275 -11.84 -2.11 10.98
CA THR A 275 -12.65 -3.04 11.79
C THR A 275 -14.04 -3.24 11.24
N LEU A 276 -14.51 -2.33 10.39
CA LEU A 276 -15.86 -2.28 9.80
C LEU A 276 -16.98 -2.11 10.85
N ILE A 277 -16.64 -1.67 12.06
CA ILE A 277 -17.62 -1.36 13.11
C ILE A 277 -18.36 -0.08 12.74
N PRO A 278 -19.70 -0.06 12.81
CA PRO A 278 -20.48 1.14 12.55
C PRO A 278 -20.09 2.30 13.45
N LEU A 279 -19.95 3.49 12.87
CA LEU A 279 -19.61 4.72 13.56
C LEU A 279 -20.83 5.61 13.73
N ALA A 280 -21.11 6.05 14.95
CA ALA A 280 -22.09 7.11 15.22
C ALA A 280 -21.53 8.50 14.82
N LYS A 281 -20.22 8.67 14.99
CA LYS A 281 -19.51 9.92 14.69
C LYS A 281 -18.07 9.61 14.26
N ILE A 282 -17.57 10.34 13.26
CA ILE A 282 -16.16 10.27 12.86
C ILE A 282 -15.31 10.99 13.93
N GLN A 283 -14.31 10.29 14.46
CA GLN A 283 -13.32 10.87 15.36
C GLN A 283 -12.00 11.16 14.60
N GLU A 284 -11.49 10.18 13.87
CA GLU A 284 -10.26 10.29 13.07
C GLU A 284 -10.56 10.02 11.59
N GLU A 285 -11.08 8.84 11.29
CA GLU A 285 -11.49 8.48 9.94
C GLU A 285 -12.74 7.60 9.94
N GLY A 286 -13.47 7.63 8.84
CA GLY A 286 -14.63 6.78 8.61
C GLY A 286 -14.76 6.45 7.13
N MET A 287 -15.18 5.23 6.81
CA MET A 287 -15.54 4.82 5.46
C MET A 287 -17.05 4.94 5.28
N LEU A 288 -17.47 5.88 4.43
CA LEU A 288 -18.86 5.96 3.98
C LEU A 288 -19.00 5.07 2.76
N ALA A 289 -19.72 3.96 2.90
CA ALA A 289 -19.87 2.93 1.88
C ALA A 289 -21.32 2.82 1.41
N ILE A 290 -21.49 2.60 0.11
CA ILE A 290 -22.81 2.50 -0.54
C ILE A 290 -22.88 1.20 -1.33
N ALA A 291 -24.04 0.54 -1.29
CA ALA A 291 -24.43 -0.43 -2.29
C ALA A 291 -25.84 -0.08 -2.81
N ALA A 292 -26.01 -0.21 -4.10
CA ALA A 292 -27.28 0.03 -4.76
C ALA A 292 -27.48 -0.92 -5.95
N ARG A 293 -28.73 -1.12 -6.34
CA ARG A 293 -29.09 -1.79 -7.59
C ARG A 293 -29.63 -0.77 -8.57
N LEU A 294 -29.23 -0.94 -9.82
CA LEU A 294 -29.75 -0.21 -10.95
C LEU A 294 -30.08 -1.25 -12.03
N GLY A 295 -31.39 -1.41 -12.31
CA GLY A 295 -31.86 -2.57 -13.06
C GLY A 295 -31.45 -3.89 -12.39
N SER A 296 -30.79 -4.77 -13.14
CA SER A 296 -30.26 -6.04 -12.63
C SER A 296 -28.86 -5.93 -12.03
N THR A 297 -28.23 -4.76 -12.14
CA THR A 297 -26.80 -4.58 -11.81
C THR A 297 -26.64 -4.04 -10.39
N ARG A 298 -25.83 -4.76 -9.59
CA ARG A 298 -25.42 -4.30 -8.26
C ARG A 298 -24.11 -3.50 -8.35
N LEU A 299 -24.17 -2.29 -7.84
CA LEU A 299 -23.05 -1.35 -7.82
C LEU A 299 -22.64 -1.05 -6.38
N ILE A 300 -21.34 -0.88 -6.16
CA ILE A 300 -20.79 -0.41 -4.88
C ILE A 300 -19.81 0.72 -5.10
N ASP A 301 -19.75 1.60 -4.13
CA ASP A 301 -18.78 2.70 -4.09
C ASP A 301 -18.51 3.09 -2.63
N ASN A 302 -17.43 3.81 -2.37
CA ASN A 302 -17.14 4.34 -1.05
C ASN A 302 -16.22 5.56 -1.10
N THR A 303 -16.13 6.26 0.03
CA THR A 303 -15.13 7.30 0.27
C THR A 303 -14.63 7.22 1.70
N ILE A 304 -13.35 7.59 1.93
CA ILE A 304 -12.78 7.70 3.27
C ILE A 304 -12.82 9.17 3.68
N LEU A 305 -13.55 9.44 4.75
CA LEU A 305 -13.64 10.76 5.38
C LEU A 305 -12.66 10.82 6.56
N ARG A 306 -11.68 11.74 6.49
CA ARG A 306 -10.63 11.86 7.52
C ARG A 306 -10.74 13.19 8.22
N ASP A 307 -10.90 13.14 9.57
CA ASP A 307 -10.92 14.28 10.47
C ASP A 307 -9.57 14.42 11.17
N ARG A 308 -8.54 14.62 10.38
CA ARG A 308 -7.18 14.80 10.87
C ARG A 308 -6.49 15.93 10.14
N GLN A 309 -5.49 16.52 10.77
CA GLN A 309 -4.60 17.43 10.09
C GLN A 309 -3.86 16.72 8.94
N PRO A 310 -3.45 17.44 7.88
CA PRO A 310 -2.83 16.82 6.73
C PRO A 310 -1.49 16.15 7.06
N ILE A 311 -1.19 15.10 6.32
CA ILE A 311 0.17 14.54 6.19
C ILE A 311 0.75 15.08 4.91
N ILE A 312 1.95 15.66 5.00
CA ILE A 312 2.74 16.12 3.86
C ILE A 312 3.96 15.19 3.74
N ALA A 313 4.02 14.44 2.64
CA ALA A 313 5.14 13.57 2.33
C ALA A 313 6.12 14.28 1.41
N ILE A 314 7.40 14.37 1.80
CA ILE A 314 8.46 14.97 0.99
C ILE A 314 9.53 13.93 0.71
N ASP A 315 9.53 13.42 -0.51
CA ASP A 315 10.49 12.44 -0.99
C ASP A 315 11.55 13.08 -1.88
N GLY A 316 12.63 12.36 -2.13
CA GLY A 316 13.66 12.80 -3.07
C GLY A 316 15.07 12.37 -2.66
N PRO A 317 16.07 12.56 -3.54
CA PRO A 317 17.43 12.09 -3.35
C PRO A 317 18.18 12.82 -2.22
N ALA A 318 19.31 12.25 -1.76
CA ALA A 318 20.16 12.88 -0.74
C ALA A 318 20.70 14.23 -1.25
N GLY A 319 20.75 15.23 -0.35
CA GLY A 319 21.28 16.56 -0.69
C GLY A 319 20.32 17.44 -1.54
N ALA A 320 19.09 16.98 -1.84
CA ALA A 320 18.09 17.77 -2.57
C ALA A 320 17.55 18.97 -1.76
N GLY A 321 17.77 19.02 -0.45
CA GLY A 321 17.26 20.09 0.43
C GLY A 321 15.96 19.73 1.15
N LYS A 322 15.55 18.47 1.14
CA LYS A 322 14.31 17.99 1.76
C LYS A 322 14.14 18.43 3.21
N SER A 323 15.16 18.18 4.05
CA SER A 323 15.11 18.48 5.48
C SER A 323 14.92 19.98 5.77
N THR A 324 15.48 20.83 4.94
CA THR A 324 15.29 22.28 5.05
C THR A 324 13.86 22.67 4.70
N VAL A 325 13.35 22.19 3.56
CA VAL A 325 11.98 22.46 3.11
C VAL A 325 10.96 21.85 4.07
N ALA A 326 11.14 20.60 4.47
CA ALA A 326 10.20 19.91 5.36
C ALA A 326 10.07 20.60 6.73
N ARG A 327 11.19 21.05 7.30
CA ARG A 327 11.18 21.82 8.56
C ARG A 327 10.46 23.15 8.42
N GLN A 328 10.77 23.92 7.37
CA GLN A 328 10.12 25.21 7.13
C GLN A 328 8.61 25.04 6.92
N VAL A 329 8.19 24.05 6.15
CA VAL A 329 6.78 23.75 5.93
C VAL A 329 6.10 23.34 7.25
N ALA A 330 6.74 22.48 8.03
CA ALA A 330 6.21 22.06 9.33
C ALA A 330 6.05 23.26 10.28
N GLU A 331 7.05 24.12 10.38
CA GLU A 331 7.02 25.32 11.22
C GLU A 331 5.93 26.30 10.77
N GLN A 332 5.84 26.60 9.48
CA GLN A 332 4.85 27.54 8.94
C GLN A 332 3.41 27.06 9.11
N LEU A 333 3.19 25.75 9.04
CA LEU A 333 1.85 25.15 9.15
C LEU A 333 1.51 24.67 10.57
N GLY A 334 2.44 24.80 11.52
CA GLY A 334 2.25 24.27 12.88
C GLY A 334 2.14 22.74 12.95
N LEU A 335 2.82 22.03 12.02
CA LEU A 335 2.82 20.59 11.92
C LEU A 335 4.08 19.97 12.55
N VAL A 336 4.02 18.69 12.89
CA VAL A 336 5.18 17.96 13.41
C VAL A 336 6.13 17.60 12.27
N TYR A 337 7.42 17.87 12.43
CA TYR A 337 8.44 17.42 11.49
C TYR A 337 8.93 16.02 11.85
N LEU A 338 8.83 15.07 10.93
CA LEU A 338 9.26 13.68 11.04
C LEU A 338 10.46 13.41 10.12
N ASP A 339 11.66 13.33 10.72
CA ASP A 339 12.88 12.91 10.04
C ASP A 339 13.01 11.39 10.10
N THR A 340 12.53 10.69 9.05
CA THR A 340 12.62 9.23 9.03
C THR A 340 14.06 8.73 8.90
N GLY A 341 14.95 9.49 8.29
CA GLY A 341 16.37 9.16 8.22
C GLY A 341 17.02 9.07 9.58
N SER A 342 16.65 9.93 10.51
CA SER A 342 17.13 9.88 11.91
C SER A 342 16.64 8.61 12.63
N MET A 343 15.47 8.09 12.32
CA MET A 343 14.98 6.83 12.88
C MET A 343 15.85 5.64 12.46
N TYR A 344 16.22 5.54 11.19
CA TYR A 344 17.13 4.51 10.69
C TYR A 344 18.53 4.63 11.29
N ARG A 345 19.03 5.86 11.50
CA ARG A 345 20.30 6.10 12.16
C ARG A 345 20.27 5.69 13.65
N ALA A 346 19.17 5.96 14.34
CA ALA A 346 18.99 5.54 15.73
C ALA A 346 18.99 4.02 15.86
N MET A 347 18.31 3.33 14.95
CA MET A 347 18.36 1.87 14.90
C MET A 347 19.77 1.35 14.64
N THR A 348 20.50 1.96 13.70
CA THR A 348 21.90 1.62 13.41
C THR A 348 22.78 1.79 14.64
N TRP A 349 22.64 2.91 15.34
CA TRP A 349 23.37 3.14 16.59
C TRP A 349 23.08 2.07 17.65
N LEU A 350 21.83 1.67 17.77
CA LEU A 350 21.44 0.63 18.75
C LEU A 350 22.05 -0.74 18.41
N VAL A 351 22.06 -1.11 17.12
CA VAL A 351 22.73 -2.36 16.64
C VAL A 351 24.21 -2.35 17.00
N LEU A 352 24.89 -1.22 16.73
CA LEU A 352 26.30 -1.05 17.06
C LEU A 352 26.57 -1.10 18.57
N LYS A 353 25.71 -0.43 19.36
CA LYS A 353 25.80 -0.44 20.82
C LYS A 353 25.59 -1.83 21.42
N ALA A 354 24.73 -2.64 20.79
CA ALA A 354 24.48 -4.01 21.21
C ALA A 354 25.55 -5.00 20.74
N ASP A 355 26.57 -4.52 20.02
CA ASP A 355 27.67 -5.34 19.43
C ASP A 355 27.13 -6.49 18.54
N ILE A 356 26.02 -6.24 17.84
CA ILE A 356 25.41 -7.18 16.91
C ILE A 356 26.06 -7.01 15.54
N SER A 357 26.49 -8.13 14.94
CA SER A 357 26.98 -8.11 13.56
C SER A 357 25.90 -7.62 12.59
N ILE A 358 26.31 -6.79 11.60
CA ILE A 358 25.40 -6.29 10.56
C ILE A 358 24.81 -7.45 9.73
N ASP A 359 25.53 -8.56 9.66
CA ASP A 359 25.12 -9.75 8.91
C ASP A 359 24.17 -10.67 9.72
N ASP A 360 24.00 -10.42 11.03
CA ASP A 360 23.02 -11.14 11.85
C ASP A 360 21.63 -10.49 11.76
N GLU A 361 20.99 -10.73 10.62
CA GLU A 361 19.65 -10.17 10.35
C GLU A 361 18.59 -10.63 11.37
N CYS A 362 18.74 -11.83 11.95
CA CYS A 362 17.78 -12.35 12.93
C CYS A 362 17.87 -11.56 14.25
N ALA A 363 19.08 -11.35 14.77
CA ALA A 363 19.28 -10.56 15.98
C ALA A 363 18.87 -9.09 15.78
N ILE A 364 19.16 -8.52 14.60
CA ILE A 364 18.75 -7.16 14.23
C ILE A 364 17.23 -7.06 14.13
N ALA A 365 16.56 -8.05 13.53
CA ALA A 365 15.09 -8.09 13.44
C ALA A 365 14.45 -8.12 14.83
N GLN A 366 14.97 -8.94 15.74
CA GLN A 366 14.51 -9.00 17.13
C GLN A 366 14.66 -7.63 17.80
N LEU A 367 15.87 -7.05 17.72
CA LEU A 367 16.16 -5.74 18.33
C LEU A 367 15.26 -4.62 17.77
N ALA A 368 14.99 -4.62 16.46
CA ALA A 368 14.12 -3.63 15.82
C ALA A 368 12.67 -3.72 16.30
N ASN A 369 12.15 -4.92 16.49
CA ASN A 369 10.79 -5.13 16.99
C ASN A 369 10.63 -4.75 18.47
N GLU A 370 11.69 -4.89 19.27
CA GLU A 370 11.68 -4.53 20.70
C GLU A 370 11.99 -3.05 20.94
N SER A 371 12.42 -2.32 19.90
CA SER A 371 12.86 -0.93 20.04
C SER A 371 11.73 0.06 19.82
N THR A 372 11.77 1.14 20.58
CA THR A 372 10.87 2.29 20.40
C THR A 372 11.67 3.56 20.15
N ILE A 373 11.37 4.25 19.05
CA ILE A 373 12.01 5.52 18.68
C ILE A 373 11.04 6.66 18.93
N LYS A 374 11.53 7.69 19.65
CA LYS A 374 10.78 8.93 19.91
C LYS A 374 11.54 10.11 19.32
N LEU A 375 10.81 10.99 18.64
CA LEU A 375 11.33 12.24 18.12
C LEU A 375 10.63 13.39 18.88
N THR A 376 11.41 14.32 19.40
CA THR A 376 10.87 15.47 20.13
C THR A 376 11.46 16.77 19.59
N HIS A 377 10.67 17.83 19.61
CA HIS A 377 11.13 19.13 19.18
C HIS A 377 12.24 19.65 20.12
N SER A 378 13.26 20.25 19.56
CA SER A 378 14.37 20.85 20.30
C SER A 378 14.45 22.36 20.03
N LEU A 379 14.73 23.14 21.05
CA LEU A 379 15.00 24.58 20.91
C LEU A 379 16.40 24.85 20.34
N ASN A 380 17.24 23.83 20.22
CA ASN A 380 18.55 23.95 19.63
C ASN A 380 18.45 24.03 18.11
N ARG A 381 18.87 25.14 17.50
CA ARG A 381 18.83 25.37 16.05
C ARG A 381 19.69 24.39 15.25
N ASP A 382 20.79 23.89 15.82
CA ASP A 382 21.67 22.92 15.17
C ASP A 382 21.08 21.50 15.20
N HIS A 383 20.26 21.23 16.21
CA HIS A 383 19.59 19.96 16.41
C HIS A 383 18.10 20.18 16.73
N PRO A 384 17.30 20.57 15.74
CA PRO A 384 15.91 20.97 15.96
C PRO A 384 15.00 19.78 16.33
N VAL A 385 15.48 18.56 16.16
CA VAL A 385 14.83 17.32 16.60
C VAL A 385 15.78 16.55 17.50
N LYS A 386 15.31 16.23 18.71
CA LYS A 386 15.96 15.25 19.58
C LYS A 386 15.45 13.86 19.23
N VAL A 387 16.38 12.92 19.21
CA VAL A 387 16.13 11.53 18.85
C VAL A 387 16.43 10.63 20.04
N TRP A 388 15.43 9.86 20.41
CA TRP A 388 15.53 8.91 21.52
C TRP A 388 15.26 7.50 21.00
N ILE A 389 16.03 6.52 21.45
CA ILE A 389 15.77 5.11 21.22
C ILE A 389 15.90 4.34 22.56
N ASN A 390 14.85 3.64 22.97
CA ASN A 390 14.77 2.92 24.24
C ASN A 390 15.29 3.76 25.42
N ASP A 391 14.78 5.01 25.52
CA ASP A 391 15.13 6.00 26.56
C ASP A 391 16.58 6.56 26.51
N TYR A 392 17.39 6.21 25.51
CA TYR A 392 18.70 6.85 25.26
C TYR A 392 18.52 8.06 24.35
N ASP A 393 18.96 9.25 24.79
CA ASP A 393 19.12 10.41 23.88
C ASP A 393 20.34 10.13 22.97
N VAL A 394 20.07 9.95 21.69
CA VAL A 394 21.09 9.61 20.70
C VAL A 394 21.23 10.70 19.63
N THR A 395 20.77 11.91 19.96
CA THR A 395 20.69 13.06 19.04
C THR A 395 22.02 13.40 18.37
N GLN A 396 23.13 13.23 19.07
CA GLN A 396 24.48 13.49 18.54
C GLN A 396 25.11 12.22 17.97
N GLU A 397 24.98 11.12 18.67
CA GLU A 397 25.61 9.84 18.37
C GLU A 397 25.19 9.28 17.00
N ILE A 398 23.94 9.49 16.59
CA ILE A 398 23.41 9.06 15.28
C ILE A 398 24.08 9.75 14.08
N ARG A 399 24.89 10.78 14.34
CA ARG A 399 25.61 11.54 13.30
C ARG A 399 27.08 11.16 13.19
N SER A 400 27.55 10.25 14.02
CA SER A 400 28.93 9.74 13.97
C SER A 400 29.26 9.14 12.59
N LEU A 401 30.54 9.13 12.26
CA LEU A 401 31.03 8.48 11.03
C LEU A 401 30.69 7.00 11.00
N GLU A 402 30.78 6.34 12.14
CA GLU A 402 30.48 4.93 12.27
C GLU A 402 29.01 4.61 11.92
N VAL A 403 28.05 5.33 12.52
CA VAL A 403 26.62 5.20 12.17
C VAL A 403 26.39 5.54 10.69
N THR A 404 27.03 6.62 10.21
CA THR A 404 26.83 7.08 8.84
C THR A 404 27.32 6.07 7.80
N SER A 405 28.40 5.35 8.07
CA SER A 405 28.93 4.32 7.16
C SER A 405 28.06 3.06 7.10
N LYS A 406 27.36 2.73 8.19
CA LYS A 406 26.61 1.48 8.35
C LYS A 406 25.09 1.62 8.18
N VAL A 407 24.54 2.85 8.20
CA VAL A 407 23.09 3.09 8.13
C VAL A 407 22.45 2.54 6.85
N SER A 408 23.15 2.55 5.74
CA SER A 408 22.64 1.99 4.48
C SER A 408 22.43 0.49 4.61
N ALA A 409 23.35 -0.22 5.28
CA ALA A 409 23.29 -1.64 5.57
C ALA A 409 22.05 -2.02 6.40
N ILE A 410 21.87 -1.36 7.51
CA ILE A 410 20.77 -1.63 8.43
C ILE A 410 19.41 -1.21 7.83
N SER A 411 19.38 -0.05 7.15
CA SER A 411 18.12 0.45 6.56
C SER A 411 17.60 -0.35 5.37
N ALA A 412 18.43 -1.21 4.79
CA ALA A 412 18.00 -2.08 3.70
C ALA A 412 17.37 -3.39 4.20
N GLN A 413 17.62 -3.79 5.44
CA GLN A 413 17.04 -5.02 5.99
C GLN A 413 15.51 -4.91 6.09
N SER A 414 14.82 -5.88 5.50
CA SER A 414 13.36 -5.86 5.38
C SER A 414 12.64 -5.85 6.75
N ALA A 415 13.19 -6.53 7.74
CA ALA A 415 12.65 -6.56 9.09
C ALA A 415 12.76 -5.20 9.80
N VAL A 416 13.90 -4.52 9.67
CA VAL A 416 14.12 -3.16 10.19
C VAL A 416 13.15 -2.19 9.54
N ARG A 417 13.01 -2.25 8.21
CA ARG A 417 12.07 -1.39 7.48
C ARG A 417 10.64 -1.60 7.96
N ARG A 418 10.18 -2.85 8.06
CA ARG A 418 8.83 -3.15 8.54
C ARG A 418 8.59 -2.58 9.93
N ALA A 419 9.50 -2.82 10.87
CA ALA A 419 9.38 -2.31 12.24
C ALA A 419 9.32 -0.76 12.28
N LEU A 420 10.20 -0.08 11.53
CA LEU A 420 10.23 1.38 11.51
C LEU A 420 9.05 2.00 10.74
N VAL A 421 8.61 1.39 9.65
CA VAL A 421 7.41 1.85 8.92
C VAL A 421 6.17 1.80 9.82
N ILE A 422 6.01 0.74 10.62
CA ILE A 422 4.92 0.65 11.60
C ILE A 422 5.00 1.81 12.61
N GLN A 423 6.18 2.12 13.12
CA GLN A 423 6.36 3.25 14.05
C GLN A 423 6.07 4.59 13.37
N GLN A 424 6.55 4.79 12.13
CA GLN A 424 6.26 5.99 11.34
C GLN A 424 4.76 6.16 11.07
N GLN A 425 4.08 5.09 10.68
CA GLN A 425 2.63 5.09 10.46
C GLN A 425 1.85 5.39 11.74
N ASN A 426 2.32 4.92 12.89
CA ASN A 426 1.73 5.28 14.18
C ASN A 426 1.83 6.78 14.47
N TRP A 427 2.92 7.44 14.09
CA TRP A 427 3.04 8.90 14.18
C TRP A 427 2.02 9.62 13.28
N GLY A 428 1.70 9.04 12.13
CA GLY A 428 0.74 9.62 11.18
C GLY A 428 -0.73 9.33 11.48
N LYS A 429 -1.07 8.54 12.48
CA LYS A 429 -2.48 8.20 12.79
C LYS A 429 -3.36 9.43 12.95
N HIS A 430 -2.88 10.40 13.72
CA HIS A 430 -3.61 11.65 13.97
C HIS A 430 -3.36 12.75 12.94
N GLY A 431 -2.54 12.47 11.91
CA GLY A 431 -2.11 13.46 10.94
C GLY A 431 -1.22 14.54 11.54
N GLY A 432 -1.23 15.73 10.96
CA GLY A 432 -0.53 16.88 11.51
C GLY A 432 0.99 16.80 11.39
N LEU A 433 1.51 16.17 10.33
CA LEU A 433 2.94 15.99 10.19
C LEU A 433 3.46 16.26 8.76
N VAL A 434 4.71 16.68 8.69
CA VAL A 434 5.53 16.74 7.47
C VAL A 434 6.62 15.68 7.62
N ALA A 435 6.52 14.62 6.85
CA ALA A 435 7.49 13.53 6.86
C ALA A 435 8.42 13.63 5.66
N GLU A 436 9.72 13.49 5.90
CA GLU A 436 10.71 13.41 4.82
C GLU A 436 11.38 12.05 4.74
N GLY A 437 11.70 11.62 3.51
CA GLY A 437 12.41 10.37 3.27
C GLY A 437 12.71 10.08 1.82
N ARG A 438 12.49 8.83 1.40
CA ARG A 438 12.70 8.34 0.04
C ARG A 438 11.45 7.75 -0.58
N ASP A 439 10.57 7.22 0.24
CA ASP A 439 9.39 6.43 -0.09
C ASP A 439 8.19 6.79 0.80
N ILE A 440 8.20 7.99 1.36
CA ILE A 440 7.18 8.44 2.31
C ILE A 440 5.81 8.47 1.66
N GLY A 441 5.70 9.13 0.50
CA GLY A 441 4.42 9.29 -0.21
C GLY A 441 3.98 8.04 -0.99
N THR A 442 4.87 7.07 -1.17
CA THR A 442 4.56 5.83 -1.90
C THR A 442 4.32 4.65 -0.98
N HIS A 443 5.09 4.54 0.10
CA HIS A 443 5.10 3.37 0.98
C HIS A 443 4.65 3.68 2.41
N VAL A 444 5.25 4.66 3.07
CA VAL A 444 4.95 4.95 4.48
C VAL A 444 3.57 5.57 4.64
N PHE A 445 3.29 6.65 3.91
CA PHE A 445 2.02 7.37 3.89
C PHE A 445 1.43 7.45 2.48
N PRO A 446 1.02 6.32 1.90
CA PRO A 446 0.45 6.30 0.54
C PRO A 446 -0.85 7.11 0.42
N ASN A 447 -1.46 7.44 1.55
CA ASN A 447 -2.67 8.26 1.64
C ASN A 447 -2.38 9.69 2.18
N ALA A 448 -1.12 10.17 2.10
CA ALA A 448 -0.78 11.54 2.43
C ALA A 448 -1.55 12.51 1.53
N GLU A 449 -2.06 13.58 2.13
CA GLU A 449 -2.87 14.59 1.43
C GLU A 449 -2.03 15.37 0.42
N ILE A 450 -0.74 15.58 0.72
CA ILE A 450 0.21 16.23 -0.18
C ILE A 450 1.45 15.36 -0.32
N LYS A 451 1.87 15.13 -1.57
CA LYS A 451 3.08 14.37 -1.88
C LYS A 451 3.96 15.20 -2.80
N ILE A 452 5.17 15.46 -2.35
CA ILE A 452 6.16 16.27 -3.04
C ILE A 452 7.39 15.43 -3.30
N PHE A 453 7.85 15.37 -4.54
CA PHE A 453 9.15 14.80 -4.87
C PHE A 453 10.12 15.95 -5.16
N LEU A 454 11.05 16.20 -4.21
CA LEU A 454 12.02 17.27 -4.29
C LEU A 454 13.31 16.77 -4.94
N THR A 455 13.73 17.42 -6.02
CA THR A 455 14.94 17.06 -6.76
C THR A 455 15.88 18.24 -6.92
N ALA A 456 17.16 17.97 -7.10
CA ALA A 456 18.19 18.91 -7.52
C ALA A 456 19.21 18.15 -8.37
N SER A 457 19.88 18.85 -9.29
CA SER A 457 20.90 18.24 -10.14
C SER A 457 22.05 17.64 -9.33
N VAL A 458 22.70 16.62 -9.86
CA VAL A 458 23.84 15.94 -9.20
C VAL A 458 24.93 16.97 -8.87
N GLY A 459 25.27 17.85 -9.81
CA GLY A 459 26.27 18.90 -9.60
C GLY A 459 25.92 19.87 -8.47
N GLU A 460 24.65 20.29 -8.37
CA GLU A 460 24.21 21.19 -7.28
C GLU A 460 24.30 20.49 -5.91
N ARG A 461 23.91 19.22 -5.84
CA ARG A 461 24.00 18.43 -4.61
C ARG A 461 25.45 18.15 -4.21
N ALA A 462 26.33 17.94 -5.17
CA ALA A 462 27.77 17.79 -4.92
C ALA A 462 28.37 19.07 -4.36
N ARG A 463 28.03 20.25 -4.92
CA ARG A 463 28.46 21.56 -4.38
C ARG A 463 27.99 21.78 -2.95
N ARG A 464 26.72 21.51 -2.64
CA ARG A 464 26.17 21.62 -1.29
C ARG A 464 26.92 20.70 -0.33
N ARG A 465 27.17 19.45 -0.70
CA ARG A 465 27.89 18.47 0.13
C ARG A 465 29.36 18.89 0.36
N GLN A 466 30.03 19.44 -0.65
CA GLN A 466 31.37 19.97 -0.51
C GLN A 466 31.42 21.15 0.47
N GLN A 467 30.43 22.06 0.40
CA GLN A 467 30.32 23.16 1.36
C GLN A 467 30.06 22.66 2.79
N ASP A 468 29.24 21.63 2.96
CA ASP A 468 28.98 21.03 4.27
C ASP A 468 30.25 20.38 4.85
N PHE A 469 31.05 19.67 4.04
CA PHE A 469 32.33 19.12 4.46
C PHE A 469 33.32 20.21 4.89
N LYS A 470 33.39 21.31 4.14
CA LYS A 470 34.22 22.47 4.52
C LYS A 470 33.80 23.08 5.87
N LYS A 471 32.49 23.24 6.09
CA LYS A 471 31.96 23.74 7.38
C LYS A 471 32.25 22.81 8.55
N GLN A 472 32.32 21.50 8.31
CA GLN A 472 32.58 20.47 9.32
C GLN A 472 34.07 20.17 9.53
N GLY A 473 34.98 20.89 8.82
CA GLY A 473 36.43 20.67 8.92
C GLY A 473 36.88 19.32 8.39
N GLN A 474 36.09 18.66 7.52
CA GLN A 474 36.44 17.37 6.92
C GLN A 474 37.41 17.55 5.74
N PRO A 475 38.18 16.49 5.38
CA PRO A 475 39.11 16.53 4.24
C PRO A 475 38.39 16.94 2.94
N GLU A 476 39.07 17.70 2.11
CA GLU A 476 38.52 18.20 0.85
C GLU A 476 38.41 17.04 -0.15
N VAL A 477 37.18 16.74 -0.56
CA VAL A 477 36.85 15.76 -1.61
C VAL A 477 36.61 16.53 -2.90
N SER A 478 37.11 16.01 -4.04
CA SER A 478 36.91 16.67 -5.34
C SER A 478 35.42 16.66 -5.74
N LEU A 479 35.01 17.70 -6.44
CA LEU A 479 33.60 17.81 -6.89
C LEU A 479 33.22 16.64 -7.80
N GLU A 480 34.11 16.20 -8.67
CA GLU A 480 33.91 15.07 -9.57
C GLU A 480 33.73 13.74 -8.83
N GLN A 481 34.45 13.54 -7.72
CA GLN A 481 34.26 12.36 -6.89
C GLN A 481 32.91 12.39 -6.18
N LEU A 482 32.51 13.55 -5.64
CA LEU A 482 31.21 13.72 -5.02
C LEU A 482 30.06 13.57 -6.02
N GLU A 483 30.22 14.01 -7.25
CA GLU A 483 29.22 13.80 -8.30
C GLU A 483 29.06 12.31 -8.64
N ARG A 484 30.16 11.58 -8.74
CA ARG A 484 30.14 10.13 -8.96
C ARG A 484 29.45 9.40 -7.81
N ASP A 485 29.84 9.69 -6.58
CA ASP A 485 29.30 9.07 -5.37
C ASP A 485 27.78 9.36 -5.24
N ILE A 486 27.36 10.58 -5.58
CA ILE A 486 25.95 10.98 -5.57
C ILE A 486 25.17 10.29 -6.68
N ALA A 487 25.72 10.24 -7.90
CA ALA A 487 25.08 9.58 -9.02
C ALA A 487 24.91 8.07 -8.77
N GLU A 488 25.95 7.43 -8.21
CA GLU A 488 25.88 6.03 -7.83
C GLU A 488 24.83 5.79 -6.73
N ARG A 489 24.77 6.67 -5.73
CA ARG A 489 23.76 6.59 -4.67
C ARG A 489 22.35 6.81 -5.21
N ASP A 490 22.15 7.78 -6.11
CA ASP A 490 20.85 8.02 -6.73
C ASP A 490 20.40 6.84 -7.60
N TRP A 491 21.34 6.27 -8.34
CA TRP A 491 21.07 5.06 -9.09
C TRP A 491 20.63 3.93 -8.15
N LYS A 492 21.35 3.74 -7.04
CA LYS A 492 20.98 2.80 -5.98
C LYS A 492 19.61 3.14 -5.38
N ASP A 493 19.34 4.40 -5.08
CA ASP A 493 18.07 4.84 -4.48
C ASP A 493 16.89 4.73 -5.48
N SER A 494 17.09 5.01 -6.77
CA SER A 494 16.05 4.91 -7.80
C SER A 494 15.74 3.47 -8.22
N HIS A 495 16.68 2.55 -8.05
CA HIS A 495 16.48 1.13 -8.31
C HIS A 495 16.07 0.34 -7.05
N ARG A 496 15.84 1.04 -5.94
CA ARG A 496 15.21 0.55 -4.70
C ARG A 496 13.68 0.54 -4.76
N GLN A 497 13.09 0.92 -5.90
CA GLN A 497 11.63 0.97 -6.05
C GLN A 497 11.01 -0.39 -6.12
#